data_3749bd142f5ac537724bc94d916c7944
#
_entry.id   3749bd142f5ac537724bc94d916c7944
#
_cell.length_a   1.000
_cell.length_b   1.000
_cell.length_c   1.000
_cell.angle_alpha   90.00
_cell.angle_beta   90.00
_cell.angle_gamma   90.00
#
_symmetry.space_group_name_H-M   'P 1'
#
loop_
_entity.id
_entity.type
_entity.pdbx_description
1 polymer ?
#
loop_
_entity_poly.entity_id
_entity_poly.type
_entity_poly.pdbx_seq_one_letter_code
_entity_poly.pdbx_strand_id
1 'polypeptide(L)'
;MENVNTQIRDALIDRAVVLERVKTSLYNDTKQVYIDILNDINTKISNYDELTIININKIIREIKDIFAPELTLKSDFLQLGLNEAKYTQNKFNSIVGIDLFKKLPTESVIKKIINAPVYEGLTLKETFDKLDFNILYDMQSQIRLALLTGESIQQTKARFNTLFNGKIDANISTIVRTMTQTVVNQARAEFYKENEDIIKGYEHHSTLDLRTTAECGLRDGKQWDAEFKPINGNKFVFKWSPLHYNCRSIILPITKSYRELGFDIDEIPKGTRASMDGQVPESTNFIEWIEKKSPEQQKQWFGAGKYELYKEGKITFSDLINQRGRPVTLKELEDKFN
;
A
#
# COMPACT_ATOMS: atom_id res chain seq x y z
N MET A 1 19.24 2.62 -27.26
CA MET A 1 18.95 3.40 -26.03
C MET A 1 17.46 3.28 -25.74
N GLU A 2 17.05 3.18 -24.49
CA GLU A 2 15.66 2.98 -24.10
C GLU A 2 14.88 4.32 -24.09
N ASN A 3 13.58 4.28 -24.40
CA ASN A 3 12.68 5.45 -24.33
C ASN A 3 12.72 6.09 -22.94
N VAL A 4 12.64 7.42 -22.85
CA VAL A 4 12.63 8.17 -21.58
C VAL A 4 11.56 7.66 -20.61
N ASN A 5 10.33 7.42 -21.09
CA ASN A 5 9.26 6.90 -20.24
C ASN A 5 9.56 5.47 -19.75
N THR A 6 10.23 4.64 -20.55
CA THR A 6 10.71 3.31 -20.14
C THR A 6 11.75 3.43 -19.03
N GLN A 7 12.77 4.28 -19.21
CA GLN A 7 13.78 4.50 -18.19
C GLN A 7 13.23 5.09 -16.88
N ILE A 8 12.26 6.00 -16.98
CA ILE A 8 11.52 6.53 -15.83
C ILE A 8 10.77 5.40 -15.11
N ARG A 9 10.07 4.56 -15.86
CA ARG A 9 9.35 3.42 -15.28
C ARG A 9 10.29 2.47 -14.57
N ASP A 10 11.38 2.05 -15.22
CA ASP A 10 12.34 1.11 -14.64
C ASP A 10 13.00 1.69 -13.39
N ALA A 11 13.35 2.97 -13.40
CA ALA A 11 13.86 3.67 -12.23
C ALA A 11 12.85 3.70 -11.07
N LEU A 12 11.55 3.85 -11.34
CA LEU A 12 10.52 3.83 -10.31
C LEU A 12 10.22 2.41 -9.80
N ILE A 13 10.40 1.38 -10.64
CA ILE A 13 10.33 -0.03 -10.22
C ILE A 13 11.51 -0.37 -9.31
N ASP A 14 12.73 -0.01 -9.70
CA ASP A 14 13.92 -0.20 -8.86
C ASP A 14 13.78 0.52 -7.52
N ARG A 15 13.24 1.74 -7.56
CA ARG A 15 12.94 2.49 -6.34
C ARG A 15 11.92 1.77 -5.46
N ALA A 16 10.90 1.13 -6.03
CA ALA A 16 9.93 0.36 -5.29
C ALA A 16 10.57 -0.81 -4.51
N VAL A 17 11.60 -1.48 -5.08
CA VAL A 17 12.38 -2.51 -4.38
C VAL A 17 13.13 -1.92 -3.17
N VAL A 18 13.74 -0.75 -3.32
CA VAL A 18 14.41 -0.05 -2.21
C VAL A 18 13.40 0.33 -1.12
N LEU A 19 12.21 0.79 -1.51
CA LEU A 19 11.14 1.16 -0.59
C LEU A 19 10.60 -0.02 0.22
N GLU A 20 10.71 -1.26 -0.25
CA GLU A 20 10.37 -2.44 0.58
C GLU A 20 11.29 -2.55 1.81
N ARG A 21 12.56 -2.15 1.71
CA ARG A 21 13.47 -2.09 2.86
C ARG A 21 13.06 -0.98 3.85
N VAL A 22 12.64 0.18 3.33
CA VAL A 22 12.11 1.28 4.16
C VAL A 22 10.85 0.83 4.90
N LYS A 23 9.91 0.17 4.20
CA LYS A 23 8.70 -0.40 4.82
C LYS A 23 9.05 -1.40 5.93
N THR A 24 10.07 -2.22 5.73
CA THR A 24 10.53 -3.20 6.72
C THR A 24 11.14 -2.50 7.95
N SER A 25 11.96 -1.47 7.76
CA SER A 25 12.51 -0.68 8.86
C SER A 25 11.39 -0.04 9.68
N LEU A 26 10.52 0.75 9.04
CA LEU A 26 9.38 1.42 9.71
C LEU A 26 8.45 0.43 10.44
N TYR A 27 8.23 -0.74 9.84
CA TYR A 27 7.48 -1.80 10.49
C TYR A 27 8.18 -2.31 11.76
N ASN A 28 9.48 -2.59 11.70
CA ASN A 28 10.24 -3.08 12.85
C ASN A 28 10.28 -2.05 13.98
N ASP A 29 10.50 -0.78 13.64
CA ASP A 29 10.53 0.33 14.60
C ASP A 29 9.15 0.49 15.28
N THR A 30 8.08 0.47 14.49
CA THR A 30 6.71 0.52 15.03
C THR A 30 6.40 -0.70 15.89
N LYS A 31 6.76 -1.90 15.44
CA LYS A 31 6.55 -3.14 16.19
C LYS A 31 7.28 -3.11 17.53
N GLN A 32 8.49 -2.55 17.58
CA GLN A 32 9.27 -2.46 18.83
C GLN A 32 8.54 -1.60 19.87
N VAL A 33 7.93 -0.47 19.47
CA VAL A 33 7.12 0.35 20.39
C VAL A 33 6.01 -0.48 21.05
N TYR A 34 5.29 -1.29 20.28
CA TYR A 34 4.23 -2.15 20.84
C TYR A 34 4.78 -3.30 21.70
N ILE A 35 5.97 -3.83 21.38
CA ILE A 35 6.65 -4.82 22.23
C ILE A 35 7.02 -4.20 23.58
N ASP A 36 7.52 -2.98 23.58
CA ASP A 36 7.90 -2.27 24.82
C ASP A 36 6.65 -2.00 25.68
N ILE A 37 5.55 -1.56 25.08
CA ILE A 37 4.24 -1.43 25.75
C ILE A 37 3.81 -2.78 26.38
N LEU A 38 3.92 -3.89 25.63
CA LEU A 38 3.57 -5.21 26.15
C LEU A 38 4.44 -5.62 27.34
N ASN A 39 5.74 -5.33 27.29
CA ASN A 39 6.67 -5.60 28.39
C ASN A 39 6.32 -4.80 29.65
N ASP A 40 5.97 -3.52 29.48
CA ASP A 40 5.52 -2.67 30.59
C ASP A 40 4.22 -3.19 31.21
N ILE A 41 3.26 -3.58 30.37
CA ILE A 41 2.01 -4.21 30.82
C ILE A 41 2.28 -5.50 31.57
N ASN A 42 3.13 -6.39 31.04
CA ASN A 42 3.50 -7.65 31.68
C ASN A 42 4.21 -7.42 33.02
N THR A 43 5.02 -6.38 33.12
CA THR A 43 5.68 -5.96 34.36
C THR A 43 4.67 -5.50 35.41
N LYS A 44 3.73 -4.64 35.01
CA LYS A 44 2.65 -4.15 35.88
C LYS A 44 1.78 -5.29 36.41
N ILE A 45 1.35 -6.19 35.50
CA ILE A 45 0.55 -7.35 35.89
C ILE A 45 1.30 -8.27 36.88
N SER A 46 2.62 -8.38 36.75
CA SER A 46 3.43 -9.19 37.66
C SER A 46 3.49 -8.65 39.10
N ASN A 47 3.06 -7.42 39.35
CA ASN A 47 2.97 -6.83 40.69
C ASN A 47 1.74 -7.33 41.49
N TYR A 48 0.91 -8.17 40.87
CA TYR A 48 -0.28 -8.73 41.49
C TYR A 48 -0.07 -10.24 41.74
N ASP A 49 -0.45 -10.72 42.92
CA ASP A 49 -0.33 -12.12 43.29
C ASP A 49 -1.43 -12.98 42.65
N GLU A 50 -2.63 -12.38 42.47
CA GLU A 50 -3.80 -13.05 41.91
C GLU A 50 -4.73 -12.09 41.11
N LEU A 51 -5.55 -12.68 40.25
CA LEU A 51 -6.59 -11.97 39.53
C LEU A 51 -7.88 -11.92 40.35
N THR A 52 -8.13 -10.79 40.98
CA THR A 52 -9.41 -10.48 41.65
C THR A 52 -10.14 -9.40 40.84
N ILE A 53 -11.46 -9.25 41.03
CA ILE A 53 -12.25 -8.18 40.39
C ILE A 53 -11.66 -6.80 40.71
N ILE A 54 -11.17 -6.57 41.91
CA ILE A 54 -10.56 -5.31 42.35
C ILE A 54 -9.24 -5.08 41.62
N ASN A 55 -8.37 -6.07 41.57
CA ASN A 55 -7.08 -6.01 40.92
C ASN A 55 -7.24 -5.82 39.42
N ILE A 56 -8.19 -6.49 38.77
CA ILE A 56 -8.48 -6.35 37.34
C ILE A 56 -8.85 -4.92 36.96
N ASN A 57 -9.71 -4.26 37.71
CA ASN A 57 -10.09 -2.88 37.44
C ASN A 57 -8.90 -1.91 37.59
N LYS A 58 -7.96 -2.23 38.47
CA LYS A 58 -6.72 -1.46 38.63
C LYS A 58 -5.75 -1.73 37.48
N ILE A 59 -5.55 -2.99 37.11
CA ILE A 59 -4.74 -3.41 35.96
C ILE A 59 -5.24 -2.76 34.66
N ILE A 60 -6.56 -2.78 34.41
CA ILE A 60 -7.16 -2.16 33.22
C ILE A 60 -6.86 -0.65 33.17
N ARG A 61 -6.89 0.06 34.28
CA ARG A 61 -6.53 1.49 34.33
C ARG A 61 -5.04 1.69 34.03
N GLU A 62 -4.18 0.93 34.68
CA GLU A 62 -2.72 1.00 34.45
C GLU A 62 -2.35 0.69 32.98
N ILE A 63 -3.00 -0.30 32.36
CA ILE A 63 -2.83 -0.59 30.94
C ILE A 63 -3.22 0.60 30.05
N LYS A 64 -4.35 1.28 30.35
CA LYS A 64 -4.77 2.47 29.61
C LYS A 64 -3.76 3.61 29.69
N ASP A 65 -3.15 3.81 30.85
CA ASP A 65 -2.17 4.88 31.08
C ASP A 65 -0.85 4.60 30.30
N ILE A 66 -0.48 3.31 30.16
CA ILE A 66 0.70 2.91 29.40
C ILE A 66 0.43 3.02 27.87
N PHE A 67 -0.83 2.76 27.46
CA PHE A 67 -1.21 2.64 26.06
C PHE A 67 -1.49 4.01 25.42
N ALA A 68 -0.48 4.87 25.37
CA ALA A 68 -0.53 6.18 24.72
C ALA A 68 0.77 6.40 23.93
N PRO A 69 1.08 5.57 22.91
CA PRO A 69 2.35 5.70 22.19
C PRO A 69 2.39 7.01 21.39
N GLU A 70 3.37 7.86 21.68
CA GLU A 70 3.79 8.91 20.75
C GLU A 70 4.50 8.24 19.58
N LEU A 71 3.81 8.05 18.48
CA LEU A 71 4.39 7.50 17.28
C LEU A 71 5.23 8.57 16.59
N THR A 72 6.53 8.36 16.54
CA THR A 72 7.51 9.21 15.82
C THR A 72 7.35 9.13 14.30
N LEU A 73 6.51 8.22 13.81
CA LEU A 73 6.26 7.93 12.39
C LEU A 73 5.92 9.16 11.53
N LYS A 74 5.33 10.22 12.09
CA LYS A 74 5.05 11.44 11.33
C LYS A 74 6.34 12.09 10.82
N SER A 75 7.40 12.12 11.64
CA SER A 75 8.71 12.63 11.23
C SER A 75 9.30 11.77 10.13
N ASP A 76 9.24 10.45 10.27
CA ASP A 76 9.80 9.51 9.31
C ASP A 76 9.07 9.57 7.96
N PHE A 77 7.76 9.68 7.97
CA PHE A 77 6.96 9.87 6.76
C PHE A 77 7.19 11.23 6.11
N LEU A 78 7.45 12.29 6.88
CA LEU A 78 7.83 13.60 6.33
C LEU A 78 9.15 13.51 5.58
N GLN A 79 10.16 12.93 6.19
CA GLN A 79 11.46 12.73 5.54
C GLN A 79 11.34 11.80 4.33
N LEU A 80 10.57 10.75 4.43
CA LEU A 80 10.30 9.85 3.30
C LEU A 80 9.69 10.60 2.11
N GLY A 81 8.66 11.42 2.34
CA GLY A 81 8.00 12.18 1.27
C GLY A 81 8.92 13.19 0.60
N LEU A 82 9.68 13.96 1.39
CA LEU A 82 10.68 14.91 0.89
C LEU A 82 11.79 14.22 0.10
N ASN A 83 12.32 13.12 0.63
CA ASN A 83 13.36 12.34 -0.02
C ASN A 83 12.87 11.69 -1.32
N GLU A 84 11.61 11.26 -1.36
CA GLU A 84 11.04 10.66 -2.56
C GLU A 84 10.85 11.67 -3.68
N ALA A 85 10.34 12.87 -3.38
CA ALA A 85 10.23 13.94 -4.36
C ALA A 85 11.61 14.33 -4.92
N LYS A 86 12.62 14.45 -4.04
CA LYS A 86 13.99 14.77 -4.44
C LYS A 86 14.64 13.65 -5.25
N TYR A 87 14.46 12.40 -4.86
CA TYR A 87 14.92 11.25 -5.62
C TYR A 87 14.31 11.25 -7.04
N THR A 88 12.99 11.46 -7.13
CA THR A 88 12.28 11.48 -8.41
C THR A 88 12.81 12.58 -9.32
N GLN A 89 12.99 13.81 -8.80
CA GLN A 89 13.59 14.93 -9.54
C GLN A 89 14.98 14.58 -10.07
N ASN A 90 15.88 14.17 -9.20
CA ASN A 90 17.27 13.87 -9.57
C ASN A 90 17.35 12.74 -10.61
N LYS A 91 16.53 11.69 -10.40
CA LYS A 91 16.54 10.54 -11.30
C LYS A 91 15.96 10.89 -12.67
N PHE A 92 14.87 11.64 -12.73
CA PHE A 92 14.27 12.06 -14.00
C PHE A 92 15.18 13.00 -14.77
N ASN A 93 15.79 14.00 -14.13
CA ASN A 93 16.76 14.87 -14.77
C ASN A 93 18.00 14.09 -15.27
N SER A 94 18.46 13.10 -14.51
CA SER A 94 19.56 12.22 -14.95
C SER A 94 19.18 11.40 -16.19
N ILE A 95 17.93 10.94 -16.30
CA ILE A 95 17.44 10.16 -17.46
C ILE A 95 17.34 11.06 -18.70
N VAL A 96 16.78 12.27 -18.53
CA VAL A 96 16.60 13.23 -19.64
C VAL A 96 17.95 13.86 -20.05
N GLY A 97 18.95 13.84 -19.18
CA GLY A 97 20.29 14.40 -19.43
C GLY A 97 20.39 15.92 -19.26
N ILE A 98 19.29 16.57 -18.87
CA ILE A 98 19.23 18.04 -18.61
C ILE A 98 18.41 18.31 -17.35
N ASP A 99 18.57 19.48 -16.76
CA ASP A 99 17.78 19.92 -15.59
C ASP A 99 16.40 20.46 -16.05
N LEU A 100 15.53 19.52 -16.47
CA LEU A 100 14.19 19.81 -16.98
C LEU A 100 13.16 19.91 -15.85
N PHE A 101 13.18 18.97 -14.89
CA PHE A 101 12.27 18.93 -13.76
C PHE A 101 12.82 19.79 -12.62
N LYS A 102 12.39 21.07 -12.52
CA LYS A 102 13.00 22.05 -11.61
C LYS A 102 12.26 22.23 -10.29
N LYS A 103 10.96 21.94 -10.27
CA LYS A 103 10.09 22.24 -9.14
C LYS A 103 9.94 21.04 -8.21
N LEU A 104 9.89 21.30 -6.92
CA LEU A 104 9.67 20.31 -5.86
C LEU A 104 8.47 20.72 -4.99
N PRO A 105 7.66 19.75 -4.51
CA PRO A 105 6.67 20.06 -3.50
C PRO A 105 7.33 20.57 -2.21
N THR A 106 6.69 21.55 -1.59
CA THR A 106 7.19 22.13 -0.33
C THR A 106 6.95 21.18 0.85
N GLU A 107 7.70 21.37 1.93
CA GLU A 107 7.48 20.64 3.18
C GLU A 107 6.04 20.77 3.70
N SER A 108 5.41 21.94 3.53
CA SER A 108 4.00 22.16 3.90
C SER A 108 3.05 21.25 3.11
N VAL A 109 3.31 21.02 1.84
CA VAL A 109 2.53 20.10 1.00
C VAL A 109 2.69 18.66 1.49
N ILE A 110 3.92 18.22 1.78
CA ILE A 110 4.17 16.87 2.31
C ILE A 110 3.50 16.68 3.69
N LYS A 111 3.53 17.69 4.57
CA LYS A 111 2.80 17.67 5.85
C LYS A 111 1.29 17.51 5.67
N LYS A 112 0.69 18.15 4.65
CA LYS A 112 -0.73 17.96 4.32
C LYS A 112 -1.02 16.52 3.89
N ILE A 113 -0.17 15.90 3.08
CA ILE A 113 -0.31 14.50 2.66
C ILE A 113 -0.36 13.56 3.88
N ILE A 114 0.57 13.73 4.83
CA ILE A 114 0.67 12.87 6.02
C ILE A 114 -0.55 13.00 6.94
N ASN A 115 -1.16 14.18 6.98
CA ASN A 115 -2.33 14.46 7.81
C ASN A 115 -3.66 14.30 7.04
N ALA A 116 -3.63 14.01 5.74
CA ALA A 116 -4.83 13.74 4.96
C ALA A 116 -5.43 12.37 5.27
N PRO A 117 -6.74 12.20 5.10
CA PRO A 117 -7.35 10.87 5.10
C PRO A 117 -6.73 10.01 4.00
N VAL A 118 -6.36 8.79 4.37
CA VAL A 118 -5.76 7.81 3.46
C VAL A 118 -6.85 6.86 2.94
N TYR A 119 -6.65 5.59 3.10
CA TYR A 119 -7.61 4.57 2.73
C TYR A 119 -8.74 4.53 3.78
N GLU A 120 -9.99 4.34 3.34
CA GLU A 120 -11.21 4.35 4.18
C GLU A 120 -11.53 5.68 4.90
N GLY A 121 -10.89 6.76 4.51
CA GLY A 121 -11.20 8.09 5.04
C GLY A 121 -10.62 8.37 6.42
N LEU A 122 -9.71 7.55 6.92
CA LEU A 122 -9.00 7.76 8.19
C LEU A 122 -7.61 8.37 7.95
N THR A 123 -7.23 9.33 8.77
CA THR A 123 -5.85 9.84 8.84
C THR A 123 -4.91 8.79 9.44
N LEU A 124 -3.61 9.00 9.32
CA LEU A 124 -2.61 8.15 9.98
C LEU A 124 -2.88 8.04 11.49
N LYS A 125 -3.11 9.18 12.14
CA LYS A 125 -3.40 9.21 13.58
C LYS A 125 -4.65 8.41 13.91
N GLU A 126 -5.78 8.66 13.24
CA GLU A 126 -7.04 7.93 13.48
C GLU A 126 -6.90 6.44 13.22
N THR A 127 -6.05 6.04 12.27
CA THR A 127 -5.79 4.63 11.99
C THR A 127 -5.07 3.96 13.16
N PHE A 128 -4.06 4.63 13.75
CA PHE A 128 -3.39 4.11 14.94
C PHE A 128 -4.26 4.21 16.19
N ASP A 129 -4.99 5.30 16.40
CA ASP A 129 -5.96 5.41 17.51
C ASP A 129 -6.99 4.26 17.49
N LYS A 130 -7.46 3.88 16.30
CA LYS A 130 -8.36 2.72 16.11
C LYS A 130 -7.66 1.40 16.43
N LEU A 131 -6.41 1.23 16.02
CA LEU A 131 -5.62 0.05 16.35
C LEU A 131 -5.44 -0.06 17.87
N ASP A 132 -5.00 1.00 18.51
CA ASP A 132 -4.77 1.09 19.95
C ASP A 132 -6.04 0.79 20.74
N PHE A 133 -7.17 1.37 20.34
CA PHE A 133 -8.47 1.08 20.94
C PHE A 133 -8.83 -0.42 20.84
N ASN A 134 -8.64 -1.02 19.68
CA ASN A 134 -8.96 -2.44 19.47
C ASN A 134 -8.05 -3.35 20.31
N ILE A 135 -6.75 -3.04 20.38
CA ILE A 135 -5.80 -3.79 21.20
C ILE A 135 -6.19 -3.70 22.67
N LEU A 136 -6.46 -2.49 23.15
CA LEU A 136 -6.86 -2.25 24.53
C LEU A 136 -8.15 -2.99 24.89
N TYR A 137 -9.14 -2.96 24.00
CA TYR A 137 -10.39 -3.70 24.14
C TYR A 137 -10.17 -5.22 24.23
N ASP A 138 -9.35 -5.77 23.31
CA ASP A 138 -9.03 -7.18 23.29
C ASP A 138 -8.27 -7.59 24.58
N MET A 139 -7.31 -6.80 25.06
CA MET A 139 -6.59 -7.06 26.31
C MET A 139 -7.51 -7.05 27.51
N GLN A 140 -8.42 -6.07 27.63
CA GLN A 140 -9.41 -6.03 28.71
C GLN A 140 -10.33 -7.26 28.70
N SER A 141 -10.74 -7.70 27.50
CA SER A 141 -11.55 -8.91 27.33
C SER A 141 -10.79 -10.16 27.79
N GLN A 142 -9.50 -10.28 27.42
CA GLN A 142 -8.68 -11.40 27.82
C GLN A 142 -8.43 -11.44 29.34
N ILE A 143 -8.22 -10.31 30.01
CA ILE A 143 -8.09 -10.26 31.49
C ILE A 143 -9.37 -10.75 32.17
N ARG A 144 -10.53 -10.30 31.70
CA ARG A 144 -11.81 -10.74 32.27
C ARG A 144 -12.03 -12.24 32.07
N LEU A 145 -11.66 -12.75 30.89
CA LEU A 145 -11.74 -14.18 30.60
C LEU A 145 -10.79 -14.99 31.51
N ALA A 146 -9.56 -14.52 31.69
CA ALA A 146 -8.61 -15.16 32.59
C ALA A 146 -9.12 -15.29 34.04
N LEU A 147 -9.81 -14.24 34.54
CA LEU A 147 -10.50 -14.30 35.86
C LEU A 147 -11.57 -15.39 35.87
N LEU A 148 -12.44 -15.42 34.83
CA LEU A 148 -13.56 -16.37 34.75
C LEU A 148 -13.11 -17.81 34.64
N THR A 149 -11.94 -18.05 34.02
CA THR A 149 -11.35 -19.39 33.89
C THR A 149 -10.37 -19.77 35.00
N GLY A 150 -10.17 -18.87 35.98
CA GLY A 150 -9.25 -19.11 37.09
C GLY A 150 -7.77 -19.21 36.69
N GLU A 151 -7.36 -18.47 35.63
CA GLU A 151 -5.98 -18.48 35.17
C GLU A 151 -5.03 -17.76 36.12
N SER A 152 -3.82 -18.29 36.19
CA SER A 152 -2.71 -17.62 36.91
C SER A 152 -2.23 -16.37 36.14
N ILE A 153 -1.49 -15.51 36.84
CA ILE A 153 -0.82 -14.34 36.25
C ILE A 153 0.08 -14.77 35.08
N GLN A 154 0.80 -15.89 35.20
CA GLN A 154 1.66 -16.39 34.14
C GLN A 154 0.88 -16.81 32.87
N GLN A 155 -0.25 -17.47 33.04
CA GLN A 155 -1.14 -17.87 31.93
C GLN A 155 -1.73 -16.65 31.27
N THR A 156 -2.14 -15.62 32.02
CA THR A 156 -2.65 -14.34 31.49
C THR A 156 -1.59 -13.61 30.65
N LYS A 157 -0.33 -13.56 31.12
CA LYS A 157 0.79 -13.00 30.34
C LYS A 157 1.04 -13.77 29.03
N ALA A 158 1.02 -15.10 29.08
CA ALA A 158 1.16 -15.95 27.89
C ALA A 158 0.05 -15.67 26.87
N ARG A 159 -1.19 -15.45 27.33
CA ARG A 159 -2.32 -15.08 26.51
C ARG A 159 -2.11 -13.73 25.83
N PHE A 160 -1.59 -12.73 26.53
CA PHE A 160 -1.24 -11.43 25.93
C PHE A 160 -0.16 -11.55 24.87
N ASN A 161 0.90 -12.30 25.13
CA ASN A 161 1.95 -12.53 24.15
C ASN A 161 1.41 -13.18 22.88
N THR A 162 0.47 -14.13 23.01
CA THR A 162 -0.19 -14.76 21.85
C THR A 162 -1.04 -13.77 21.08
N LEU A 163 -1.81 -12.92 21.77
CA LEU A 163 -2.62 -11.87 21.13
C LEU A 163 -1.74 -10.88 20.35
N PHE A 164 -0.63 -10.44 20.94
CA PHE A 164 0.31 -9.52 20.32
C PHE A 164 0.99 -10.11 19.08
N ASN A 165 1.53 -11.32 19.19
CA ASN A 165 2.28 -11.95 18.11
C ASN A 165 1.41 -12.33 16.89
N GLY A 166 0.10 -12.49 17.07
CA GLY A 166 -0.81 -12.80 15.96
C GLY A 166 -1.44 -11.57 15.34
N LYS A 167 -2.39 -10.98 16.06
CA LYS A 167 -3.30 -9.96 15.53
C LYS A 167 -2.63 -8.60 15.34
N ILE A 168 -1.76 -8.19 16.27
CA ILE A 168 -1.15 -6.86 16.25
C ILE A 168 -0.09 -6.77 15.17
N ASP A 169 0.74 -7.76 15.02
CA ASP A 169 1.80 -7.82 14.02
C ASP A 169 1.27 -7.62 12.59
N ALA A 170 0.21 -8.35 12.23
CA ALA A 170 -0.44 -8.22 10.93
C ALA A 170 -1.02 -6.82 10.69
N ASN A 171 -1.63 -6.22 11.72
CA ASN A 171 -2.21 -4.87 11.61
C ASN A 171 -1.14 -3.81 11.44
N ILE A 172 -0.06 -3.83 12.24
CA ILE A 172 1.07 -2.89 12.09
C ILE A 172 1.67 -3.00 10.69
N SER A 173 1.94 -4.22 10.22
CA SER A 173 2.47 -4.45 8.88
C SER A 173 1.59 -3.83 7.81
N THR A 174 0.27 -4.03 7.89
CA THR A 174 -0.69 -3.48 6.93
C THR A 174 -0.73 -1.96 6.94
N ILE A 175 -0.77 -1.34 8.13
CA ILE A 175 -0.81 0.11 8.29
C ILE A 175 0.48 0.72 7.73
N VAL A 176 1.65 0.28 8.18
CA VAL A 176 2.94 0.82 7.76
C VAL A 176 3.14 0.70 6.25
N ARG A 177 2.85 -0.47 5.66
CA ARG A 177 2.97 -0.69 4.21
C ARG A 177 2.05 0.23 3.41
N THR A 178 0.81 0.37 3.83
CA THR A 178 -0.18 1.21 3.14
C THR A 178 0.18 2.68 3.26
N MET A 179 0.57 3.15 4.45
CA MET A 179 0.98 4.53 4.67
C MET A 179 2.25 4.90 3.91
N THR A 180 3.27 4.04 3.93
CA THR A 180 4.50 4.25 3.14
C THR A 180 4.16 4.41 1.66
N GLN A 181 3.33 3.54 1.12
CA GLN A 181 2.92 3.61 -0.30
C GLN A 181 2.12 4.88 -0.59
N THR A 182 1.26 5.31 0.35
CA THR A 182 0.51 6.57 0.22
C THR A 182 1.44 7.77 0.16
N VAL A 183 2.34 7.91 1.13
CA VAL A 183 3.26 9.06 1.19
C VAL A 183 4.13 9.13 -0.06
N VAL A 184 4.68 7.99 -0.49
CA VAL A 184 5.51 7.90 -1.70
C VAL A 184 4.72 8.31 -2.95
N ASN A 185 3.56 7.72 -3.18
CA ASN A 185 2.77 7.99 -4.37
C ASN A 185 2.21 9.42 -4.39
N GLN A 186 1.80 9.95 -3.24
CA GLN A 186 1.31 11.32 -3.15
C GLN A 186 2.45 12.35 -3.29
N ALA A 187 3.64 12.09 -2.74
CA ALA A 187 4.80 12.94 -2.95
C ALA A 187 5.19 13.01 -4.44
N ARG A 188 5.12 11.87 -5.15
CA ARG A 188 5.29 11.83 -6.62
C ARG A 188 4.18 12.58 -7.35
N ALA A 189 2.93 12.39 -6.92
CA ALA A 189 1.78 13.10 -7.50
C ALA A 189 1.94 14.62 -7.42
N GLU A 190 2.35 15.15 -6.28
CA GLU A 190 2.61 16.59 -6.13
C GLU A 190 3.85 17.02 -6.94
N PHE A 191 4.89 16.18 -7.02
CA PHE A 191 6.03 16.45 -7.91
C PHE A 191 5.60 16.52 -9.39
N TYR A 192 4.72 15.62 -9.84
CA TYR A 192 4.19 15.67 -11.22
C TYR A 192 3.36 16.91 -11.47
N LYS A 193 2.53 17.31 -10.51
CA LYS A 193 1.73 18.53 -10.58
C LYS A 193 2.58 19.80 -10.65
N GLU A 194 3.64 19.89 -9.86
CA GLU A 194 4.58 21.02 -9.91
C GLU A 194 5.31 21.13 -11.27
N ASN A 195 5.38 20.02 -12.04
CA ASN A 195 6.01 19.94 -13.35
C ASN A 195 5.01 19.54 -14.45
N GLU A 196 3.75 20.00 -14.36
CA GLU A 196 2.66 19.68 -15.31
C GLU A 196 2.94 20.13 -16.74
N ASP A 197 3.78 21.15 -16.92
CA ASP A 197 4.22 21.63 -18.22
C ASP A 197 5.02 20.59 -19.03
N ILE A 198 5.58 19.57 -18.36
CA ILE A 198 6.35 18.48 -18.98
C ILE A 198 5.51 17.21 -19.14
N ILE A 199 4.46 17.04 -18.33
CA ILE A 199 3.67 15.81 -18.25
C ILE A 199 2.41 15.96 -19.08
N LYS A 200 2.15 14.99 -19.97
CA LYS A 200 0.95 14.96 -20.81
C LYS A 200 -0.08 13.91 -20.40
N GLY A 201 0.22 13.09 -19.41
CA GLY A 201 -0.71 12.08 -18.93
C GLY A 201 -0.11 11.16 -17.88
N TYR A 202 -0.86 10.13 -17.56
CA TYR A 202 -0.56 9.18 -16.50
C TYR A 202 -0.89 7.76 -16.92
N GLU A 203 -0.13 6.79 -16.40
CA GLU A 203 -0.37 5.37 -16.60
C GLU A 203 -0.38 4.64 -15.27
N HIS A 204 -1.33 3.74 -15.05
CA HIS A 204 -1.34 2.86 -13.89
C HIS A 204 -0.45 1.65 -14.14
N HIS A 205 0.48 1.42 -13.24
CA HIS A 205 1.45 0.34 -13.33
C HIS A 205 1.37 -0.57 -12.11
N SER A 206 0.99 -1.83 -12.35
CA SER A 206 0.86 -2.86 -11.32
C SER A 206 2.06 -3.79 -11.30
N THR A 207 2.33 -4.41 -10.15
CA THR A 207 3.31 -5.49 -10.07
C THR A 207 2.77 -6.73 -10.79
N LEU A 208 3.57 -7.39 -11.63
CA LEU A 208 3.19 -8.64 -12.29
C LEU A 208 3.51 -9.83 -11.39
N ASP A 209 2.66 -10.07 -10.40
CA ASP A 209 2.70 -11.25 -9.53
C ASP A 209 1.30 -11.67 -9.06
N LEU A 210 1.19 -12.88 -8.48
CA LEU A 210 -0.07 -13.46 -8.04
C LEU A 210 -0.72 -12.76 -6.83
N ARG A 211 -0.04 -11.78 -6.19
CA ARG A 211 -0.60 -10.97 -5.10
C ARG A 211 -1.28 -9.70 -5.60
N THR A 212 -1.17 -9.38 -6.88
CA THR A 212 -1.82 -8.22 -7.49
C THR A 212 -3.32 -8.46 -7.55
N THR A 213 -4.09 -7.56 -6.95
CA THR A 213 -5.55 -7.66 -6.92
C THR A 213 -6.17 -7.42 -8.29
N ALA A 214 -7.40 -7.90 -8.50
CA ALA A 214 -8.14 -7.65 -9.73
C ALA A 214 -8.32 -6.15 -10.00
N GLU A 215 -8.55 -5.33 -8.97
CA GLU A 215 -8.69 -3.86 -9.10
C GLU A 215 -7.43 -3.22 -9.68
N CYS A 216 -6.25 -3.63 -9.24
CA CYS A 216 -4.97 -3.14 -9.77
C CYS A 216 -4.65 -3.76 -11.14
N GLY A 217 -4.81 -5.08 -11.28
CA GLY A 217 -4.46 -5.79 -12.52
C GLY A 217 -5.25 -5.33 -13.73
N LEU A 218 -6.54 -5.04 -13.58
CA LEU A 218 -7.40 -4.53 -14.65
C LEU A 218 -7.08 -3.08 -15.06
N ARG A 219 -6.44 -2.33 -14.18
CA ARG A 219 -5.97 -0.96 -14.45
C ARG A 219 -4.55 -0.92 -15.02
N ASP A 220 -3.83 -2.02 -14.98
CA ASP A 220 -2.44 -2.09 -15.45
C ASP A 220 -2.32 -1.70 -16.93
N GLY A 221 -1.43 -0.76 -17.22
CA GLY A 221 -1.25 -0.18 -18.57
C GLY A 221 -2.38 0.76 -19.02
N LYS A 222 -3.38 1.04 -18.17
CA LYS A 222 -4.42 2.02 -18.52
C LYS A 222 -3.89 3.43 -18.35
N GLN A 223 -4.29 4.30 -19.29
CA GLN A 223 -3.75 5.64 -19.42
C GLN A 223 -4.85 6.71 -19.31
N TRP A 224 -4.44 7.88 -18.84
CA TRP A 224 -5.26 9.09 -18.72
C TRP A 224 -4.44 10.29 -19.20
N ASP A 225 -5.12 11.30 -19.72
CA ASP A 225 -4.48 12.58 -20.07
C ASP A 225 -4.12 13.41 -18.82
N ALA A 226 -3.58 14.60 -19.04
CA ALA A 226 -3.20 15.50 -17.95
C ALA A 226 -4.40 15.98 -17.10
N GLU A 227 -5.61 15.99 -17.65
CA GLU A 227 -6.86 16.31 -16.97
C GLU A 227 -7.54 15.08 -16.37
N PHE A 228 -6.83 13.94 -16.27
CA PHE A 228 -7.31 12.67 -15.75
C PHE A 228 -8.47 12.03 -16.52
N LYS A 229 -8.70 12.42 -17.78
CA LYS A 229 -9.68 11.77 -18.64
C LYS A 229 -9.11 10.48 -19.23
N PRO A 230 -9.88 9.37 -19.24
CA PRO A 230 -9.43 8.12 -19.83
C PRO A 230 -9.10 8.26 -21.32
N ILE A 231 -7.97 7.70 -21.75
CA ILE A 231 -7.54 7.67 -23.17
C ILE A 231 -7.24 6.24 -23.62
N ASN A 232 -6.99 6.03 -24.89
CA ASN A 232 -6.59 4.75 -25.50
C ASN A 232 -7.56 3.58 -25.17
N GLY A 233 -8.88 3.84 -25.22
CA GLY A 233 -9.92 2.84 -24.94
C GLY A 233 -10.11 2.50 -23.46
N ASN A 234 -9.43 3.21 -22.58
CA ASN A 234 -9.63 3.11 -21.14
C ASN A 234 -11.02 3.65 -20.75
N LYS A 235 -11.70 2.95 -19.83
CA LYS A 235 -13.01 3.35 -19.30
C LYS A 235 -13.00 3.60 -17.78
N PHE A 236 -11.85 3.43 -17.13
CA PHE A 236 -11.74 3.62 -15.68
C PHE A 236 -11.60 5.11 -15.35
N VAL A 237 -12.31 5.53 -14.32
CA VAL A 237 -12.05 6.82 -13.68
C VAL A 237 -10.65 6.80 -13.06
N PHE A 238 -9.89 7.88 -13.21
CA PHE A 238 -8.57 8.02 -12.62
C PHE A 238 -8.62 7.92 -11.09
N LYS A 239 -7.65 7.23 -10.52
CA LYS A 239 -7.43 7.18 -9.07
C LYS A 239 -5.93 7.07 -8.79
N TRP A 240 -5.44 7.85 -7.86
CA TRP A 240 -4.09 7.67 -7.32
C TRP A 240 -3.99 6.38 -6.53
N SER A 241 -2.84 5.71 -6.62
CA SER A 241 -2.52 4.59 -5.72
C SER A 241 -2.10 5.13 -4.34
N PRO A 242 -2.39 4.40 -3.23
CA PRO A 242 -2.91 3.04 -3.15
C PRO A 242 -4.43 2.96 -3.39
N LEU A 243 -4.89 1.90 -4.04
CA LEU A 243 -6.32 1.63 -4.27
C LEU A 243 -6.96 0.79 -3.15
N HIS A 244 -6.14 0.07 -2.39
CA HIS A 244 -6.52 -0.84 -1.31
C HIS A 244 -5.37 -1.02 -0.33
N TYR A 245 -5.61 -1.66 0.82
CA TYR A 245 -4.55 -2.02 1.77
C TYR A 245 -3.46 -2.89 1.10
N ASN A 246 -2.21 -2.66 1.48
CA ASN A 246 -1.04 -3.34 0.91
C ASN A 246 -0.89 -3.17 -0.62
N CYS A 247 -1.49 -2.15 -1.22
CA CYS A 247 -1.32 -1.84 -2.63
C CYS A 247 0.15 -1.55 -2.97
N ARG A 248 0.63 -2.11 -4.09
CA ARG A 248 2.01 -1.92 -4.57
C ARG A 248 2.07 -1.22 -5.92
N SER A 249 0.91 -0.89 -6.49
CA SER A 249 0.83 -0.18 -7.76
C SER A 249 1.35 1.25 -7.64
N ILE A 250 1.88 1.76 -8.73
CA ILE A 250 2.36 3.13 -8.88
C ILE A 250 1.68 3.80 -10.06
N ILE A 251 1.67 5.12 -10.07
CA ILE A 251 1.27 5.91 -11.22
C ILE A 251 2.53 6.45 -11.88
N LEU A 252 2.71 6.12 -13.15
CA LEU A 252 3.80 6.60 -13.98
C LEU A 252 3.37 7.87 -14.71
N PRO A 253 4.22 8.89 -14.82
CA PRO A 253 3.96 10.03 -15.66
C PRO A 253 4.24 9.63 -17.11
N ILE A 254 3.44 10.15 -18.03
CA ILE A 254 3.71 10.14 -19.48
C ILE A 254 4.24 11.52 -19.81
N THR A 255 5.52 11.63 -20.12
CA THR A 255 6.16 12.90 -20.49
C THR A 255 5.82 13.30 -21.92
N LYS A 256 5.84 14.59 -22.19
CA LYS A 256 5.89 15.11 -23.56
C LYS A 256 7.12 14.57 -24.28
N SER A 257 7.03 14.33 -25.57
CA SER A 257 8.18 13.94 -26.38
C SER A 257 9.21 15.08 -26.46
N TYR A 258 10.43 14.76 -26.82
CA TYR A 258 11.46 15.77 -27.03
C TYR A 258 11.01 16.83 -28.06
N ARG A 259 10.33 16.43 -29.14
CA ARG A 259 9.79 17.37 -30.14
C ARG A 259 8.67 18.25 -29.59
N GLU A 260 7.76 17.70 -28.77
CA GLU A 260 6.72 18.47 -28.07
C GLU A 260 7.32 19.49 -27.08
N LEU A 261 8.53 19.22 -26.55
CA LEU A 261 9.27 20.13 -25.68
C LEU A 261 10.17 21.11 -26.45
N GLY A 262 10.17 21.05 -27.79
CA GLY A 262 10.96 21.95 -28.65
C GLY A 262 12.39 21.46 -28.95
N PHE A 263 12.72 20.21 -28.65
CA PHE A 263 14.00 19.59 -28.97
C PHE A 263 13.89 18.71 -30.22
N ASP A 264 14.76 18.88 -31.20
CA ASP A 264 14.82 18.06 -32.41
C ASP A 264 15.67 16.81 -32.17
N ILE A 265 15.13 15.91 -31.33
CA ILE A 265 15.76 14.65 -30.94
C ILE A 265 14.75 13.52 -31.15
N ASP A 266 15.19 12.40 -31.73
CA ASP A 266 14.34 11.23 -31.94
C ASP A 266 14.07 10.45 -30.66
N GLU A 267 12.83 9.93 -30.53
CA GLU A 267 12.42 9.08 -29.45
C GLU A 267 13.09 7.69 -29.50
N ILE A 268 13.31 7.11 -28.33
CA ILE A 268 14.03 5.84 -28.15
C ILE A 268 13.06 4.66 -28.14
N PRO A 269 13.42 3.44 -28.66
CA PRO A 269 12.51 2.28 -28.76
C PRO A 269 12.07 1.70 -27.42
N LYS A 270 10.96 0.92 -27.45
CA LYS A 270 10.38 0.23 -26.29
C LYS A 270 11.31 -0.84 -25.70
N GLY A 271 11.25 -1.02 -24.36
CA GLY A 271 12.07 -1.92 -23.56
C GLY A 271 11.31 -3.14 -23.00
N THR A 272 11.73 -3.61 -21.83
CA THR A 272 11.12 -4.71 -21.07
C THR A 272 10.64 -4.23 -19.70
N ARG A 273 9.76 -5.00 -19.04
CA ARG A 273 9.34 -4.78 -17.64
C ARG A 273 9.51 -6.04 -16.80
N ALA A 274 9.73 -5.87 -15.50
CA ALA A 274 9.90 -6.97 -14.58
C ALA A 274 8.57 -7.67 -14.26
N SER A 275 8.60 -8.99 -14.14
CA SER A 275 7.54 -9.84 -13.61
C SER A 275 8.10 -10.82 -12.60
N MET A 276 7.24 -11.58 -11.92
CA MET A 276 7.71 -12.65 -11.02
C MET A 276 8.47 -13.78 -11.75
N ASP A 277 8.34 -13.87 -13.08
CA ASP A 277 9.03 -14.90 -13.90
C ASP A 277 10.24 -14.34 -14.66
N GLY A 278 10.65 -13.11 -14.35
CA GLY A 278 11.73 -12.41 -15.05
C GLY A 278 11.22 -11.27 -15.94
N GLN A 279 12.02 -10.91 -16.95
CA GLN A 279 11.70 -9.81 -17.87
C GLN A 279 10.65 -10.23 -18.89
N VAL A 280 9.67 -9.37 -19.12
CA VAL A 280 8.64 -9.51 -20.16
C VAL A 280 8.64 -8.25 -21.04
N PRO A 281 8.08 -8.30 -22.28
CA PRO A 281 7.94 -7.11 -23.10
C PRO A 281 7.23 -5.96 -22.34
N GLU A 282 7.68 -4.73 -22.55
CA GLU A 282 7.15 -3.52 -21.91
C GLU A 282 5.62 -3.40 -22.05
N SER A 283 5.10 -3.78 -23.22
CA SER A 283 3.67 -3.72 -23.53
C SER A 283 2.83 -4.77 -22.81
N THR A 284 3.45 -5.78 -22.16
CA THR A 284 2.73 -6.83 -21.43
C THR A 284 1.98 -6.22 -20.25
N ASN A 285 0.65 -6.21 -20.29
CA ASN A 285 -0.15 -5.84 -19.14
C ASN A 285 -0.46 -7.05 -18.24
N PHE A 286 -1.05 -6.80 -17.07
CA PHE A 286 -1.33 -7.83 -16.09
C PHE A 286 -2.25 -8.95 -16.64
N ILE A 287 -3.28 -8.60 -17.44
CA ILE A 287 -4.20 -9.59 -18.01
C ILE A 287 -3.45 -10.51 -18.95
N GLU A 288 -2.68 -9.96 -19.90
CA GLU A 288 -1.86 -10.75 -20.82
C GLU A 288 -0.83 -11.63 -20.08
N TRP A 289 -0.32 -11.15 -18.95
CA TRP A 289 0.62 -11.90 -18.14
C TRP A 289 -0.06 -13.07 -17.41
N ILE A 290 -1.21 -12.85 -16.75
CA ILE A 290 -1.91 -13.91 -15.97
C ILE A 290 -2.53 -14.96 -16.89
N GLU A 291 -2.98 -14.59 -18.10
CA GLU A 291 -3.49 -15.55 -19.10
C GLU A 291 -2.43 -16.55 -19.58
N LYS A 292 -1.15 -16.16 -19.54
CA LYS A 292 -0.02 -17.05 -19.89
C LYS A 292 0.42 -17.96 -18.74
N LYS A 293 -0.19 -17.87 -17.55
CA LYS A 293 0.13 -18.70 -16.40
C LYS A 293 -0.51 -20.06 -16.46
N SER A 294 0.04 -21.01 -15.69
CA SER A 294 -0.56 -22.33 -15.57
C SER A 294 -1.99 -22.24 -15.00
N PRO A 295 -2.86 -23.24 -15.29
CA PRO A 295 -4.19 -23.30 -14.69
C PRO A 295 -4.19 -23.21 -13.17
N GLU A 296 -3.18 -23.76 -12.49
CA GLU A 296 -3.01 -23.73 -11.04
C GLU A 296 -2.72 -22.30 -10.56
N GLN A 297 -1.84 -21.56 -11.25
CA GLN A 297 -1.52 -20.19 -10.94
C GLN A 297 -2.72 -19.24 -11.21
N GLN A 298 -3.43 -19.46 -12.31
CA GLN A 298 -4.67 -18.75 -12.61
C GLN A 298 -5.71 -19.01 -11.51
N LYS A 299 -5.93 -20.28 -11.14
CA LYS A 299 -6.85 -20.66 -10.06
C LYS A 299 -6.45 -20.07 -8.71
N GLN A 300 -5.16 -20.00 -8.42
CA GLN A 300 -4.64 -19.33 -7.22
C GLN A 300 -4.99 -17.84 -7.21
N TRP A 301 -4.92 -17.18 -8.35
CA TRP A 301 -5.20 -15.74 -8.45
C TRP A 301 -6.71 -15.43 -8.43
N PHE A 302 -7.51 -16.14 -9.21
CA PHE A 302 -8.97 -15.96 -9.26
C PHE A 302 -9.68 -16.38 -7.97
N GLY A 303 -9.15 -17.37 -7.27
CA GLY A 303 -9.87 -18.23 -6.35
C GLY A 303 -10.70 -19.31 -7.10
N ALA A 304 -10.91 -20.46 -6.45
CA ALA A 304 -11.47 -21.65 -7.11
C ALA A 304 -12.81 -21.38 -7.84
N GLY A 305 -13.79 -20.76 -7.16
CA GLY A 305 -15.13 -20.55 -7.74
C GLY A 305 -15.13 -19.59 -8.93
N LYS A 306 -14.42 -18.45 -8.82
CA LYS A 306 -14.32 -17.48 -9.94
C LYS A 306 -13.55 -18.06 -11.12
N TYR A 307 -12.53 -18.89 -10.87
CA TYR A 307 -11.78 -19.56 -11.93
C TYR A 307 -12.64 -20.52 -12.75
N GLU A 308 -13.52 -21.30 -12.12
CA GLU A 308 -14.44 -22.18 -12.84
C GLU A 308 -15.41 -21.38 -13.71
N LEU A 309 -16.00 -20.29 -13.19
CA LEU A 309 -16.85 -19.40 -14.00
C LEU A 309 -16.10 -18.78 -15.19
N TYR A 310 -14.84 -18.38 -15.00
CA TYR A 310 -13.99 -17.87 -16.07
C TYR A 310 -13.68 -18.93 -17.12
N LYS A 311 -13.31 -20.14 -16.69
CA LYS A 311 -13.00 -21.26 -17.57
C LYS A 311 -14.22 -21.72 -18.40
N GLU A 312 -15.43 -21.67 -17.81
CA GLU A 312 -16.68 -21.94 -18.49
C GLU A 312 -17.13 -20.80 -19.44
N GLY A 313 -16.40 -19.70 -19.48
CA GLY A 313 -16.73 -18.53 -20.30
C GLY A 313 -17.91 -17.71 -19.78
N LYS A 314 -18.39 -18.00 -18.56
CA LYS A 314 -19.50 -17.25 -17.93
C LYS A 314 -19.11 -15.85 -17.49
N ILE A 315 -17.84 -15.65 -17.12
CA ILE A 315 -17.29 -14.34 -16.75
C ILE A 315 -16.03 -14.02 -17.53
N THR A 316 -15.74 -12.73 -17.64
CA THR A 316 -14.48 -12.18 -18.16
C THR A 316 -13.71 -11.50 -17.05
N PHE A 317 -12.48 -11.05 -17.32
CA PHE A 317 -11.73 -10.24 -16.36
C PHE A 317 -12.47 -8.96 -15.94
N SER A 318 -13.23 -8.34 -16.85
CA SER A 318 -13.99 -7.11 -16.54
C SER A 318 -15.13 -7.34 -15.55
N ASP A 319 -15.62 -8.56 -15.41
CA ASP A 319 -16.68 -8.90 -14.44
C ASP A 319 -16.16 -9.02 -13.00
N LEU A 320 -14.84 -9.12 -12.82
CA LEU A 320 -14.21 -9.24 -11.49
C LEU A 320 -14.31 -7.97 -10.66
N ILE A 321 -14.64 -6.84 -11.29
CA ILE A 321 -14.85 -5.57 -10.61
C ILE A 321 -16.16 -4.92 -11.06
N ASN A 322 -16.80 -4.19 -10.16
CA ASN A 322 -18.03 -3.44 -10.47
C ASN A 322 -17.71 -2.09 -11.17
N GLN A 323 -18.75 -1.36 -11.56
CA GLN A 323 -18.64 -0.04 -12.22
C GLN A 323 -17.85 0.99 -11.40
N ARG A 324 -17.75 0.82 -10.06
CA ARG A 324 -16.97 1.67 -9.16
C ARG A 324 -15.51 1.20 -9.03
N GLY A 325 -15.11 0.12 -9.73
CA GLY A 325 -13.78 -0.49 -9.70
C GLY A 325 -13.51 -1.30 -8.43
N ARG A 326 -14.53 -1.74 -7.68
CA ARG A 326 -14.39 -2.60 -6.50
C ARG A 326 -14.53 -4.06 -6.88
N PRO A 327 -13.75 -4.96 -6.25
CA PRO A 327 -13.89 -6.41 -6.47
C PRO A 327 -15.33 -6.89 -6.25
N VAL A 328 -15.80 -7.75 -7.15
CA VAL A 328 -17.10 -8.43 -7.08
C VAL A 328 -16.91 -9.77 -6.37
N THR A 329 -17.81 -10.13 -5.47
CA THR A 329 -17.77 -11.43 -4.76
C THR A 329 -18.20 -12.58 -5.68
N LEU A 330 -17.88 -13.83 -5.31
CA LEU A 330 -18.33 -15.00 -6.06
C LEU A 330 -19.86 -15.06 -6.11
N LYS A 331 -20.51 -14.80 -4.99
CA LYS A 331 -21.98 -14.81 -4.92
C LYS A 331 -22.62 -13.79 -5.87
N GLU A 332 -22.11 -12.56 -5.90
CA GLU A 332 -22.59 -11.53 -6.83
C GLU A 332 -22.40 -11.93 -8.29
N LEU A 333 -21.35 -12.69 -8.63
CA LEU A 333 -21.13 -13.21 -9.97
C LEU A 333 -22.10 -14.35 -10.27
N GLU A 334 -22.30 -15.28 -9.36
CA GLU A 334 -23.27 -16.38 -9.50
C GLU A 334 -24.70 -15.84 -9.67
N ASP A 335 -25.10 -14.85 -8.84
CA ASP A 335 -26.43 -14.23 -8.94
C ASP A 335 -26.64 -13.46 -10.26
N LYS A 336 -25.56 -13.02 -10.93
CA LYS A 336 -25.64 -12.31 -12.21
C LYS A 336 -25.71 -13.26 -13.42
N PHE A 337 -25.14 -14.45 -13.33
CA PHE A 337 -24.96 -15.37 -14.45
C PHE A 337 -25.70 -16.71 -14.29
N ASN A 338 -26.46 -16.90 -13.22
CA ASN A 338 -27.50 -17.93 -13.06
C ASN A 338 -28.88 -17.35 -13.39
#